data_fe03a109f890ac882013e19c4e0ef71b
#
_entry.id   fe03a109f890ac882013e19c4e0ef71b
#
_cell.length_a   1.000
_cell.length_b   1.000
_cell.length_c   1.000
_cell.angle_alpha   90.00
_cell.angle_beta   90.00
_cell.angle_gamma   90.00
#
_symmetry.space_group_name_H-M   'P 1'
#
loop_
_entity.id
_entity.type
_entity.pdbx_description
1 polymer ?
#
loop_
_entity_poly.entity_id
_entity_poly.type
_entity_poly.pdbx_seq_one_letter_code
_entity_poly.pdbx_strand_id
1 'polypeptide(L)'
;MARGRSALALMAGLCGLNAALWSVAAAIGLRAPGLLAPAFVAWTFGLRHALDADHIAAIDVVTRRLLARAHQPIFVGLFFSLGHSPVVIVATYALLHLPVPPRLANWHLIGGLVGGGISIAFLLVMALLSAL
;
A
#
# COMPACT_ATOMS: atom_id res chain seq x y z
N MET A 1 25.37 9.04 14.01
CA MET A 1 24.59 10.28 13.77
C MET A 1 23.98 10.35 12.36
N ALA A 2 24.62 9.88 11.28
CA ALA A 2 24.07 9.94 9.92
C ALA A 2 22.74 9.13 9.73
N ARG A 3 22.61 7.98 10.39
CA ARG A 3 21.43 7.09 10.28
C ARG A 3 20.11 7.74 10.72
N GLY A 4 20.12 8.44 11.85
CA GLY A 4 18.92 9.14 12.34
C GLY A 4 18.49 10.27 11.42
N ARG A 5 19.46 10.97 10.81
CA ARG A 5 19.17 12.06 9.87
C ARG A 5 18.50 11.59 8.60
N SER A 6 18.91 10.44 8.03
CA SER A 6 18.28 9.87 6.84
C SER A 6 16.86 9.39 7.11
N ALA A 7 16.60 8.74 8.24
CA ALA A 7 15.26 8.32 8.63
C ALA A 7 14.33 9.53 8.88
N LEU A 8 14.84 10.55 9.59
CA LEU A 8 14.09 11.79 9.83
C LEU A 8 13.78 12.53 8.53
N ALA A 9 14.74 12.61 7.61
CA ALA A 9 14.53 13.24 6.31
C ALA A 9 13.50 12.51 5.48
N LEU A 10 13.51 11.16 5.49
CA LEU A 10 12.50 10.35 4.82
C LEU A 10 11.11 10.60 5.43
N MET A 11 10.98 10.54 6.74
CA MET A 11 9.71 10.78 7.44
C MET A 11 9.18 12.20 7.17
N ALA A 12 10.05 13.21 7.25
CA ALA A 12 9.68 14.59 6.95
C ALA A 12 9.21 14.75 5.50
N GLY A 13 9.89 14.10 4.54
CA GLY A 13 9.50 14.09 3.13
C GLY A 13 8.13 13.45 2.90
N LEU A 14 7.87 12.29 3.53
CA LEU A 14 6.57 11.60 3.43
C LEU A 14 5.44 12.41 4.08
N CYS A 15 5.68 12.99 5.25
CA CYS A 15 4.71 13.86 5.91
C CYS A 15 4.44 15.13 5.08
N GLY A 16 5.48 15.74 4.52
CA GLY A 16 5.37 16.91 3.64
C GLY A 16 4.57 16.60 2.38
N LEU A 17 4.85 15.46 1.72
CA LEU A 17 4.09 15.01 0.55
C LEU A 17 2.61 14.78 0.90
N ASN A 18 2.33 14.12 2.03
CA ASN A 18 0.97 13.88 2.49
C ASN A 18 0.24 15.20 2.77
N ALA A 19 0.89 16.16 3.45
CA ALA A 19 0.33 17.49 3.70
C ALA A 19 0.06 18.26 2.39
N ALA A 20 0.97 18.18 1.42
CA ALA A 20 0.78 18.80 0.11
C ALA A 20 -0.43 18.21 -0.64
N LEU A 21 -0.58 16.88 -0.65
CA LEU A 21 -1.73 16.22 -1.26
C LEU A 21 -3.05 16.62 -0.60
N TRP A 22 -3.09 16.71 0.73
CA TRP A 22 -4.27 17.19 1.45
C TRP A 22 -4.57 18.66 1.20
N SER A 23 -3.53 19.50 1.02
CA SER A 23 -3.71 20.91 0.65
C SER A 23 -4.34 21.05 -0.74
N VAL A 24 -3.92 20.21 -1.69
CA VAL A 24 -4.54 20.15 -3.03
C VAL A 24 -5.98 19.65 -2.94
N ALA A 25 -6.24 18.60 -2.18
CA ALA A 25 -7.60 18.07 -1.98
C ALA A 25 -8.52 19.12 -1.35
N ALA A 26 -8.04 19.87 -0.36
CA ALA A 26 -8.78 20.97 0.26
C ALA A 26 -9.06 22.09 -0.74
N ALA A 27 -8.08 22.50 -1.55
CA ALA A 27 -8.24 23.53 -2.58
C ALA A 27 -9.28 23.12 -3.64
N ILE A 28 -9.30 21.85 -4.05
CA ILE A 28 -10.33 21.29 -4.96
C ILE A 28 -11.67 21.27 -4.23
N GLY A 29 -11.71 20.88 -2.96
CA GLY A 29 -12.91 20.83 -2.14
C GLY A 29 -13.60 22.18 -1.95
N LEU A 30 -12.86 23.29 -1.99
CA LEU A 30 -13.44 24.64 -1.99
C LEU A 30 -14.33 24.90 -3.22
N ARG A 31 -14.01 24.26 -4.37
CA ARG A 31 -14.78 24.37 -5.62
C ARG A 31 -15.81 23.25 -5.77
N ALA A 32 -15.58 22.10 -5.17
CA ALA A 32 -16.43 20.91 -5.24
C ALA A 32 -16.47 20.20 -3.87
N PRO A 33 -17.26 20.72 -2.90
CA PRO A 33 -17.28 20.22 -1.50
C PRO A 33 -17.62 18.73 -1.39
N GLY A 34 -18.42 18.20 -2.32
CA GLY A 34 -18.79 16.79 -2.35
C GLY A 34 -17.63 15.81 -2.56
N LEU A 35 -16.45 16.28 -2.98
CA LEU A 35 -15.28 15.42 -3.20
C LEU A 35 -14.44 15.18 -1.93
N LEU A 36 -14.59 16.01 -0.88
CA LEU A 36 -13.79 15.87 0.34
C LEU A 36 -14.10 14.58 1.11
N ALA A 37 -15.36 14.23 1.24
CA ALA A 37 -15.75 12.99 1.94
C ALA A 37 -15.24 11.73 1.24
N PRO A 38 -15.43 11.53 -0.08
CA PRO A 38 -14.81 10.39 -0.79
C PRO A 38 -13.28 10.40 -0.71
N ALA A 39 -12.63 11.57 -0.79
CA ALA A 39 -11.17 11.66 -0.66
C ALA A 39 -10.69 11.20 0.73
N PHE A 40 -11.38 11.61 1.79
CA PHE A 40 -11.08 11.16 3.15
C PHE A 40 -11.28 9.66 3.32
N VAL A 41 -12.39 9.12 2.80
CA VAL A 41 -12.67 7.68 2.83
C VAL A 41 -11.60 6.91 2.05
N ALA A 42 -11.23 7.34 0.85
CA ALA A 42 -10.18 6.70 0.07
C ALA A 42 -8.83 6.72 0.80
N TRP A 43 -8.48 7.83 1.45
CA TRP A 43 -7.26 7.95 2.24
C TRP A 43 -7.26 7.00 3.45
N THR A 44 -8.37 6.88 4.18
CA THR A 44 -8.49 5.95 5.31
C THR A 44 -8.38 4.49 4.87
N PHE A 45 -8.97 4.13 3.72
CA PHE A 45 -8.79 2.80 3.12
C PHE A 45 -7.33 2.54 2.71
N GLY A 46 -6.65 3.55 2.17
CA GLY A 46 -5.22 3.45 1.85
C GLY A 46 -4.37 3.20 3.10
N LEU A 47 -4.65 3.90 4.21
CA LEU A 47 -3.97 3.65 5.49
C LEU A 47 -4.23 2.23 6.01
N ARG A 48 -5.47 1.77 5.96
CA ARG A 48 -5.82 0.41 6.34
C ARG A 48 -5.08 -0.62 5.50
N HIS A 49 -5.04 -0.43 4.17
CA HIS A 49 -4.34 -1.32 3.24
C HIS A 49 -2.83 -1.36 3.53
N ALA A 50 -2.22 -0.24 3.86
CA ALA A 50 -0.81 -0.20 4.24
C ALA A 50 -0.48 -1.03 5.51
N LEU A 51 -1.47 -1.29 6.36
CA LEU A 51 -1.34 -2.07 7.60
C LEU A 51 -1.77 -3.53 7.43
N ASP A 52 -2.07 -3.98 6.22
CA ASP A 52 -2.41 -5.37 5.96
C ASP A 52 -1.23 -6.30 6.28
N ALA A 53 -1.54 -7.48 6.82
CA ALA A 53 -0.55 -8.39 7.36
C ALA A 53 0.49 -8.87 6.32
N ASP A 54 0.09 -9.01 5.06
CA ASP A 54 0.96 -9.40 3.95
C ASP A 54 2.00 -8.32 3.63
N HIS A 55 1.64 -7.05 3.67
CA HIS A 55 2.58 -5.92 3.50
C HIS A 55 3.60 -5.87 4.63
N ILE A 56 3.12 -5.99 5.87
CA ILE A 56 3.98 -5.98 7.06
C ILE A 56 4.95 -7.16 7.01
N ALA A 57 4.47 -8.37 6.67
CA ALA A 57 5.30 -9.57 6.56
C ALA A 57 6.35 -9.44 5.46
N ALA A 58 5.99 -8.91 4.28
CA ALA A 58 6.92 -8.69 3.17
C ALA A 58 8.06 -7.75 3.57
N ILE A 59 7.72 -6.60 4.16
CA ILE A 59 8.68 -5.60 4.61
C ILE A 59 9.57 -6.17 5.73
N ASP A 60 9.01 -6.89 6.69
CA ASP A 60 9.74 -7.47 7.83
C ASP A 60 10.77 -8.51 7.36
N VAL A 61 10.39 -9.45 6.49
CA VAL A 61 11.33 -10.48 5.97
C VAL A 61 12.51 -9.85 5.24
N VAL A 62 12.26 -8.88 4.35
CA VAL A 62 13.33 -8.18 3.63
C VAL A 62 14.22 -7.39 4.60
N THR A 63 13.60 -6.70 5.56
CA THR A 63 14.31 -5.94 6.58
C THR A 63 15.24 -6.81 7.40
N ARG A 64 14.78 -7.95 7.91
CA ARG A 64 15.60 -8.92 8.67
C ARG A 64 16.76 -9.45 7.85
N ARG A 65 16.54 -9.81 6.57
CA ARG A 65 17.59 -10.29 5.66
C ARG A 65 18.67 -9.24 5.40
N LEU A 66 18.28 -7.98 5.23
CA LEU A 66 19.23 -6.89 5.06
C LEU A 66 20.03 -6.62 6.33
N LEU A 67 19.38 -6.65 7.50
CA LEU A 67 20.06 -6.52 8.79
C LEU A 67 21.08 -7.63 9.02
N ALA A 68 20.75 -8.88 8.69
CA ALA A 68 21.66 -10.03 8.78
C ALA A 68 22.90 -9.88 7.89
N ARG A 69 22.81 -9.10 6.81
CA ARG A 69 23.94 -8.76 5.91
C ARG A 69 24.60 -7.42 6.22
N ALA A 70 24.39 -6.86 7.41
CA ALA A 70 24.87 -5.55 7.84
C ALA A 70 24.46 -4.37 6.94
N HIS A 71 23.41 -4.54 6.13
CA HIS A 71 22.84 -3.48 5.31
C HIS A 71 21.79 -2.67 6.07
N GLN A 72 21.53 -1.44 5.64
CA GLN A 72 20.55 -0.57 6.29
C GLN A 72 19.19 -0.67 5.59
N PRO A 73 18.11 -1.10 6.28
CA PRO A 73 16.81 -1.32 5.68
C PRO A 73 15.89 -0.07 5.65
N ILE A 74 16.45 1.15 5.80
CA ILE A 74 15.67 2.38 5.98
C ILE A 74 14.67 2.63 4.84
N PHE A 75 15.01 2.23 3.63
CA PHE A 75 14.20 2.48 2.43
C PHE A 75 13.36 1.29 1.97
N VAL A 76 13.34 0.18 2.70
CA VAL A 76 12.60 -1.03 2.27
C VAL A 76 11.12 -0.73 2.07
N GLY A 77 10.47 -0.07 3.02
CA GLY A 77 9.07 0.31 2.90
C GLY A 77 8.80 1.26 1.73
N LEU A 78 9.71 2.21 1.47
CA LEU A 78 9.58 3.13 0.34
C LEU A 78 9.66 2.38 -1.00
N PHE A 79 10.65 1.52 -1.19
CA PHE A 79 10.78 0.74 -2.42
C PHE A 79 9.63 -0.25 -2.60
N PHE A 80 9.18 -0.86 -1.51
CA PHE A 80 7.98 -1.69 -1.52
C PHE A 80 6.75 -0.91 -2.01
N SER A 81 6.50 0.27 -1.44
CA SER A 81 5.37 1.12 -1.83
C SER A 81 5.46 1.57 -3.28
N LEU A 82 6.65 1.98 -3.75
CA LEU A 82 6.86 2.38 -5.15
C LEU A 82 6.66 1.24 -6.14
N GLY A 83 6.95 0.00 -5.76
CA GLY A 83 6.68 -1.17 -6.60
C GLY A 83 5.22 -1.60 -6.55
N HIS A 84 4.60 -1.56 -5.37
CA HIS A 84 3.23 -2.04 -5.14
C HIS A 84 2.17 -1.06 -5.66
N SER A 85 2.32 0.25 -5.42
CA SER A 85 1.32 1.25 -5.79
C SER A 85 0.94 1.27 -7.27
N PRO A 86 1.88 1.19 -8.23
CA PRO A 86 1.53 1.12 -9.65
C PRO A 86 0.67 -0.10 -9.99
N VAL A 87 0.95 -1.25 -9.37
CA VAL A 87 0.18 -2.49 -9.57
C VAL A 87 -1.27 -2.29 -9.11
N VAL A 88 -1.46 -1.70 -7.92
CA VAL A 88 -2.79 -1.40 -7.38
C VAL A 88 -3.54 -0.40 -8.26
N ILE A 89 -2.87 0.65 -8.73
CA ILE A 89 -3.47 1.65 -9.63
C ILE A 89 -3.93 1.00 -10.94
N VAL A 90 -3.06 0.22 -11.58
CA VAL A 90 -3.39 -0.47 -12.84
C VAL A 90 -4.52 -1.47 -12.64
N ALA A 91 -4.48 -2.28 -11.56
CA ALA A 91 -5.54 -3.24 -11.25
C ALA A 91 -6.88 -2.53 -11.01
N THR A 92 -6.88 -1.45 -10.22
CA THR A 92 -8.10 -0.66 -9.96
C THR A 92 -8.65 -0.04 -11.24
N TYR A 93 -7.78 0.55 -12.06
CA TYR A 93 -8.18 1.12 -13.34
C TYR A 93 -8.78 0.05 -14.28
N ALA A 94 -8.14 -1.11 -14.38
CA ALA A 94 -8.65 -2.23 -15.17
C ALA A 94 -10.03 -2.69 -14.68
N LEU A 95 -10.22 -2.81 -13.36
CA LEU A 95 -11.50 -3.21 -12.77
C LEU A 95 -12.62 -2.20 -13.05
N LEU A 96 -12.31 -0.90 -13.07
CA LEU A 96 -13.29 0.15 -13.35
C LEU A 96 -13.73 0.19 -14.83
N HIS A 97 -12.83 -0.21 -15.73
CA HIS A 97 -13.05 -0.11 -17.18
C HIS A 97 -13.38 -1.45 -17.87
N LEU A 98 -13.15 -2.58 -17.18
CA LEU A 98 -13.55 -3.88 -17.72
C LEU A 98 -15.08 -4.02 -17.67
N PRO A 99 -15.73 -4.37 -18.80
CA PRO A 99 -17.16 -4.68 -18.80
C PRO A 99 -17.40 -5.95 -17.96
N VAL A 100 -17.98 -5.78 -16.78
CA VAL A 100 -18.37 -6.92 -15.94
C VAL A 100 -19.66 -7.49 -16.48
N PRO A 101 -19.67 -8.73 -17.02
CA PRO A 101 -20.89 -9.34 -17.53
C PRO A 101 -21.93 -9.47 -16.42
N PRO A 102 -23.24 -9.26 -16.70
CA PRO A 102 -24.31 -9.38 -15.69
C PRO A 102 -24.37 -10.76 -15.01
N ARG A 103 -23.79 -11.78 -15.64
CA ARG A 103 -23.70 -13.16 -15.10
C ARG A 103 -22.74 -13.30 -13.90
N LEU A 104 -21.89 -12.31 -13.67
CA LEU A 104 -20.94 -12.28 -12.55
C LEU A 104 -21.47 -11.38 -11.41
N ALA A 105 -22.77 -11.43 -11.10
CA ALA A 105 -23.35 -10.70 -9.98
C ALA A 105 -22.64 -11.01 -8.64
N ASN A 106 -22.01 -12.19 -8.52
CA ASN A 106 -21.28 -12.65 -7.33
C ASN A 106 -19.76 -12.45 -7.45
N TRP A 107 -19.28 -11.66 -8.41
CA TRP A 107 -17.85 -11.48 -8.62
C TRP A 107 -17.13 -10.87 -7.41
N HIS A 108 -17.84 -10.12 -6.54
CA HIS A 108 -17.29 -9.64 -5.28
C HIS A 108 -16.89 -10.79 -4.34
N LEU A 109 -17.68 -11.86 -4.31
CA LEU A 109 -17.36 -13.06 -3.53
C LEU A 109 -16.17 -13.79 -4.13
N ILE A 110 -16.14 -13.96 -5.46
CA ILE A 110 -15.02 -14.59 -6.16
C ILE A 110 -13.75 -13.78 -5.98
N GLY A 111 -13.79 -12.45 -6.15
CA GLY A 111 -12.67 -11.54 -5.93
C GLY A 111 -12.15 -11.60 -4.49
N GLY A 112 -13.05 -11.63 -3.50
CA GLY A 112 -12.70 -11.79 -2.10
C GLY A 112 -12.03 -13.12 -1.79
N LEU A 113 -12.56 -14.24 -2.33
CA LEU A 113 -11.98 -15.58 -2.14
C LEU A 113 -10.62 -15.71 -2.82
N VAL A 114 -10.49 -15.22 -4.05
CA VAL A 114 -9.22 -15.26 -4.80
C VAL A 114 -8.19 -14.36 -4.13
N GLY A 115 -8.54 -13.12 -3.79
CA GLY A 115 -7.63 -12.19 -3.10
C GLY A 115 -7.20 -12.71 -1.75
N GLY A 116 -8.15 -13.21 -0.93
CA GLY A 116 -7.84 -13.84 0.36
C GLY A 116 -6.97 -15.08 0.23
N GLY A 117 -7.25 -15.93 -0.76
CA GLY A 117 -6.44 -17.13 -1.05
C GLY A 117 -5.01 -16.78 -1.45
N ILE A 118 -4.81 -15.76 -2.28
CA ILE A 118 -3.48 -15.27 -2.68
C ILE A 118 -2.74 -14.70 -1.46
N SER A 119 -3.39 -13.89 -0.61
CA SER A 119 -2.78 -13.36 0.62
C SER A 119 -2.36 -14.47 1.58
N ILE A 120 -3.19 -15.48 1.80
CA ILE A 120 -2.86 -16.63 2.66
C ILE A 120 -1.67 -17.39 2.10
N ALA A 121 -1.69 -17.71 0.79
CA ALA A 121 -0.58 -18.42 0.13
C ALA A 121 0.73 -17.61 0.24
N PHE A 122 0.67 -16.29 0.02
CA PHE A 122 1.82 -15.39 0.16
C PHE A 122 2.38 -15.43 1.60
N LEU A 123 1.52 -15.29 2.61
CA LEU A 123 1.93 -15.33 4.01
C LEU A 123 2.57 -16.66 4.39
N LEU A 124 2.04 -17.80 3.90
CA LEU A 124 2.62 -19.12 4.11
C LEU A 124 4.01 -19.23 3.48
N VAL A 125 4.17 -18.75 2.25
CA VAL A 125 5.48 -18.73 1.57
C VAL A 125 6.47 -17.86 2.35
N MET A 126 6.05 -16.68 2.80
CA MET A 126 6.92 -15.78 3.57
C MET A 126 7.29 -16.38 4.93
N ALA A 127 6.36 -17.06 5.61
CA ALA A 127 6.64 -17.77 6.86
C ALA A 127 7.66 -18.88 6.65
N LEU A 128 7.50 -19.68 5.59
CA LEU A 128 8.44 -20.74 5.24
C LEU A 128 9.82 -20.19 4.93
N LEU A 129 9.91 -19.14 4.12
CA LEU A 129 11.17 -18.47 3.79
C LEU A 129 11.86 -17.83 5.00
N SER A 130 11.11 -17.44 6.03
CA SER A 130 11.69 -16.88 7.25
C SER A 130 12.19 -17.94 8.23
N ALA A 131 11.73 -19.18 8.07
CA ALA A 131 12.16 -20.32 8.89
C ALA A 131 13.43 -21.01 8.35
N LEU A 132 13.82 -20.73 7.10
CA LEU A 132 15.05 -21.22 6.44
C LEU A 132 16.21 -20.24 6.61
#